data_e1e9f4d70ad110b2bb815ce6e34b833d
#
_entry.id   e1e9f4d70ad110b2bb815ce6e34b833d
#
_cell.length_a   1.000
_cell.length_b   1.000
_cell.length_c   1.000
_cell.angle_alpha   90.00
_cell.angle_beta   90.00
_cell.angle_gamma   90.00
#
_symmetry.space_group_name_H-M   'P 1'
#
loop_
_entity.id
_entity.type
_entity.pdbx_description
1 polymer ?
#
loop_
_entity_poly.entity_id
_entity_poly.type
_entity_poly.pdbx_seq_one_letter_code
_entity_poly.pdbx_strand_id
1 'polypeptide(L)'
;MQITDLLKPQSVLLNADPVTKADAIYTLGELMEKGGNLIDKGEYLAAVFAREESGSTGLGDGIATPHAKSAGVKEAGLAAMVVPHGVDFEALDGQPSRLFFMIAAPEGAADTHVEVLSQLAMMVIDPDFKEALIAAPTVERFLELVTAKEQGNFDPSVEGYIKQPESQETSSITDTIEAKATEAIEKVAPKISVDTPHYDVLAVTGCPTGIAH
;
A
#
# COMPACT_ATOMS: atom_id res chain seq x y z
N MET A 1 16.23 -8.20 -10.39
CA MET A 1 14.94 -8.77 -9.93
C MET A 1 14.12 -7.63 -9.38
N GLN A 2 12.82 -7.54 -9.69
CA GLN A 2 11.98 -6.44 -9.22
C GLN A 2 11.27 -6.82 -7.92
N ILE A 3 11.08 -5.85 -7.02
CA ILE A 3 10.31 -6.04 -5.77
C ILE A 3 8.89 -6.47 -6.08
N THR A 4 8.30 -5.91 -7.13
CA THR A 4 6.97 -6.26 -7.63
C THR A 4 6.83 -7.69 -8.13
N ASP A 5 7.91 -8.34 -8.57
CA ASP A 5 7.90 -9.77 -8.95
C ASP A 5 7.78 -10.68 -7.73
N LEU A 6 8.28 -10.23 -6.57
CA LEU A 6 8.36 -10.98 -5.33
C LEU A 6 7.16 -10.78 -4.42
N LEU A 7 6.53 -9.61 -4.48
CA LEU A 7 5.43 -9.22 -3.60
C LEU A 7 4.09 -9.49 -4.26
N LYS A 8 3.49 -10.62 -3.92
CA LYS A 8 2.19 -11.05 -4.46
C LYS A 8 1.02 -10.42 -3.66
N PRO A 9 -0.15 -10.16 -4.26
CA PRO A 9 -1.31 -9.59 -3.54
C PRO A 9 -1.70 -10.38 -2.29
N GLN A 10 -1.65 -11.71 -2.32
CA GLN A 10 -1.96 -12.58 -1.19
C GLN A 10 -0.89 -12.57 -0.09
N SER A 11 0.29 -11.99 -0.36
CA SER A 11 1.37 -11.81 0.61
C SER A 11 1.36 -10.43 1.27
N VAL A 12 0.30 -9.64 1.07
CA VAL A 12 0.14 -8.31 1.67
C VAL A 12 -1.04 -8.30 2.63
N LEU A 13 -0.84 -7.78 3.84
CA LEU A 13 -1.89 -7.60 4.84
C LEU A 13 -1.87 -6.16 5.36
N LEU A 14 -2.97 -5.45 5.20
CA LEU A 14 -3.19 -4.13 5.75
C LEU A 14 -4.01 -4.21 7.03
N ASN A 15 -3.79 -3.24 7.95
CA ASN A 15 -4.51 -3.16 9.23
C ASN A 15 -4.37 -4.42 10.09
N ALA A 16 -3.17 -5.02 10.09
CA ALA A 16 -2.85 -6.12 10.99
C ALA A 16 -2.71 -5.63 12.43
N ASP A 17 -2.92 -6.52 13.40
CA ASP A 17 -2.87 -6.20 14.83
C ASP A 17 -2.11 -7.28 15.64
N PRO A 18 -0.85 -7.59 15.30
CA PRO A 18 -0.02 -8.47 16.10
C PRO A 18 0.31 -7.81 17.44
N VAL A 19 0.25 -8.56 18.53
CA VAL A 19 0.49 -8.06 19.88
C VAL A 19 1.99 -8.04 20.21
N THR A 20 2.72 -9.02 19.71
CA THR A 20 4.14 -9.22 20.01
C THR A 20 4.98 -9.30 18.73
N LYS A 21 6.29 -9.15 18.88
CA LYS A 21 7.27 -9.41 17.81
C LYS A 21 7.10 -10.81 17.21
N ALA A 22 6.89 -11.82 18.06
CA ALA A 22 6.67 -13.18 17.61
C ALA A 22 5.39 -13.31 16.78
N ASP A 23 4.28 -12.69 17.22
CA ASP A 23 3.02 -12.69 16.47
C ASP A 23 3.19 -12.04 15.10
N ALA A 24 3.95 -10.94 15.01
CA ALA A 24 4.26 -10.28 13.75
C ALA A 24 5.02 -11.22 12.80
N ILE A 25 6.03 -11.93 13.30
CA ILE A 25 6.82 -12.88 12.51
C ILE A 25 5.93 -14.06 12.05
N TYR A 26 5.09 -14.62 12.92
CA TYR A 26 4.18 -15.69 12.54
C TYR A 26 3.16 -15.24 11.48
N THR A 27 2.57 -14.06 11.64
CA THR A 27 1.63 -13.49 10.66
C THR A 27 2.28 -13.32 9.29
N LEU A 28 3.49 -12.77 9.26
CA LEU A 28 4.27 -12.62 8.02
C LEU A 28 4.63 -13.97 7.39
N GLY A 29 4.96 -14.98 8.21
CA GLY A 29 5.19 -16.35 7.74
C GLY A 29 3.97 -16.98 7.08
N GLU A 30 2.77 -16.70 7.60
CA GLU A 30 1.51 -17.13 6.96
C GLU A 30 1.28 -16.42 5.62
N LEU A 31 1.62 -15.14 5.52
CA LEU A 31 1.53 -14.40 4.26
C LEU A 31 2.51 -14.95 3.23
N MET A 32 3.71 -15.31 3.64
CA MET A 32 4.71 -15.92 2.77
C MET A 32 4.26 -17.30 2.27
N GLU A 33 3.62 -18.10 3.12
CA GLU A 33 3.02 -19.39 2.75
C GLU A 33 1.88 -19.19 1.75
N LYS A 34 0.98 -18.23 1.98
CA LYS A 34 -0.10 -17.88 1.03
C LYS A 34 0.46 -17.42 -0.32
N GLY A 35 1.62 -16.77 -0.34
CA GLY A 35 2.35 -16.41 -1.55
C GLY A 35 2.87 -17.60 -2.34
N GLY A 36 2.94 -18.79 -1.73
CA GLY A 36 3.41 -20.03 -2.35
C GLY A 36 4.93 -20.13 -2.43
N ASN A 37 5.65 -19.33 -1.63
CA ASN A 37 7.11 -19.26 -1.65
C ASN A 37 7.80 -20.29 -0.75
N LEU A 38 7.03 -20.98 0.14
CA LEU A 38 7.57 -21.91 1.13
C LEU A 38 7.30 -23.36 0.75
N ILE A 39 8.26 -24.23 1.06
CA ILE A 39 8.14 -25.69 1.08
C ILE A 39 7.77 -26.12 2.50
N ASP A 40 8.46 -25.56 3.49
CA ASP A 40 8.24 -25.79 4.92
C ASP A 40 8.27 -24.47 5.68
N LYS A 41 7.08 -24.04 6.13
CA LYS A 41 6.92 -22.82 6.91
C LYS A 41 7.62 -22.90 8.27
N GLY A 42 7.58 -24.08 8.91
CA GLY A 42 8.18 -24.28 10.23
C GLY A 42 9.69 -24.12 10.17
N GLU A 43 10.34 -24.74 9.18
CA GLU A 43 11.78 -24.62 8.94
C GLU A 43 12.16 -23.16 8.60
N TYR A 44 11.40 -22.49 7.74
CA TYR A 44 11.66 -21.10 7.42
C TYR A 44 11.52 -20.17 8.63
N LEU A 45 10.43 -20.29 9.40
CA LEU A 45 10.24 -19.47 10.60
C LEU A 45 11.29 -19.71 11.66
N ALA A 46 11.75 -20.97 11.84
CA ALA A 46 12.87 -21.26 12.74
C ALA A 46 14.14 -20.52 12.33
N ALA A 47 14.42 -20.44 11.03
CA ALA A 47 15.56 -19.67 10.51
C ALA A 47 15.38 -18.16 10.72
N VAL A 48 14.16 -17.62 10.56
CA VAL A 48 13.86 -16.20 10.85
C VAL A 48 14.09 -15.89 12.32
N PHE A 49 13.58 -16.70 13.25
CA PHE A 49 13.78 -16.50 14.68
C PHE A 49 15.27 -16.59 15.06
N ALA A 50 16.00 -17.56 14.53
CA ALA A 50 17.43 -17.68 14.77
C ALA A 50 18.22 -16.44 14.26
N ARG A 51 17.81 -15.89 13.11
CA ARG A 51 18.37 -14.65 12.59
C ARG A 51 18.06 -13.46 13.52
N GLU A 52 16.84 -13.40 14.03
CA GLU A 52 16.36 -12.33 14.90
C GLU A 52 17.03 -12.34 16.28
N GLU A 53 17.34 -13.53 16.81
CA GLU A 53 18.14 -13.70 18.04
C GLU A 53 19.58 -13.16 17.90
N SER A 54 20.12 -13.12 16.70
CA SER A 54 21.46 -12.57 16.42
C SER A 54 21.49 -11.04 16.45
N GLY A 55 20.33 -10.40 16.50
CA GLY A 55 20.12 -8.97 16.54
C GLY A 55 18.85 -8.58 15.81
N SER A 56 18.12 -7.63 16.37
CA SER A 56 16.84 -7.19 15.80
C SER A 56 16.97 -6.73 14.34
N THR A 57 15.99 -7.09 13.52
CA THR A 57 15.83 -6.58 12.16
C THR A 57 14.86 -5.39 12.08
N GLY A 58 14.51 -4.81 13.22
CA GLY A 58 13.86 -3.50 13.31
C GLY A 58 14.85 -2.39 12.94
N LEU A 59 14.63 -1.76 11.79
CA LEU A 59 15.56 -0.75 11.24
C LEU A 59 15.46 0.60 11.93
N GLY A 60 14.37 0.85 12.63
CA GLY A 60 13.96 2.18 13.10
C GLY A 60 12.98 2.84 12.12
N ASP A 61 12.60 4.07 12.41
CA ASP A 61 11.61 4.83 11.62
C ASP A 61 10.29 4.09 11.36
N GLY A 62 9.90 3.19 12.26
CA GLY A 62 8.68 2.40 12.14
C GLY A 62 8.75 1.25 11.13
N ILE A 63 9.94 0.79 10.74
CA ILE A 63 10.16 -0.26 9.76
C ILE A 63 10.87 -1.47 10.37
N ALA A 64 10.43 -2.68 10.00
CA ALA A 64 11.14 -3.91 10.30
C ALA A 64 11.22 -4.83 9.07
N THR A 65 12.35 -5.53 8.92
CA THR A 65 12.62 -6.41 7.78
C THR A 65 13.08 -7.80 8.23
N PRO A 66 12.21 -8.59 8.91
CA PRO A 66 12.56 -9.97 9.24
C PRO A 66 12.89 -10.77 7.98
N HIS A 67 13.96 -11.54 8.02
CA HIS A 67 14.43 -12.26 6.84
C HIS A 67 15.25 -13.48 7.21
N ALA A 68 15.22 -14.49 6.35
CA ALA A 68 16.12 -15.64 6.46
C ALA A 68 16.36 -16.32 5.11
N LYS A 69 17.48 -17.05 5.06
CA LYS A 69 17.73 -18.09 4.06
C LYS A 69 17.41 -19.44 4.70
N SER A 70 16.68 -20.28 3.97
CA SER A 70 16.28 -21.59 4.50
C SER A 70 16.04 -22.59 3.37
N ALA A 71 16.32 -23.85 3.63
CA ALA A 71 15.90 -24.95 2.75
C ALA A 71 14.38 -25.10 2.69
N GLY A 72 13.65 -24.58 3.71
CA GLY A 72 12.19 -24.48 3.70
C GLY A 72 11.62 -23.49 2.69
N VAL A 73 12.46 -22.73 1.96
CA VAL A 73 12.05 -21.78 0.93
C VAL A 73 12.17 -22.40 -0.46
N LYS A 74 11.07 -22.39 -1.22
CA LYS A 74 11.00 -22.89 -2.59
C LYS A 74 11.62 -21.91 -3.59
N GLU A 75 11.20 -20.67 -3.50
CA GLU A 75 11.61 -19.56 -4.36
C GLU A 75 11.65 -18.27 -3.57
N ALA A 76 12.49 -17.32 -3.99
CA ALA A 76 12.56 -16.03 -3.35
C ALA A 76 11.17 -15.37 -3.29
N GLY A 77 10.85 -14.73 -2.18
CA GLY A 77 9.55 -14.10 -1.97
C GLY A 77 9.60 -12.96 -0.98
N LEU A 78 8.59 -12.12 -1.07
CA LEU A 78 8.38 -10.99 -0.20
C LEU A 78 6.96 -11.01 0.36
N ALA A 79 6.82 -10.76 1.66
CA ALA A 79 5.53 -10.48 2.29
C ALA A 79 5.57 -9.10 2.94
N ALA A 80 4.46 -8.38 2.91
CA ALA A 80 4.33 -7.07 3.52
C ALA A 80 3.15 -7.01 4.49
N MET A 81 3.32 -6.25 5.57
CA MET A 81 2.29 -6.07 6.58
C MET A 81 2.32 -4.63 7.10
N VAL A 82 1.14 -4.02 7.21
CA VAL A 82 0.93 -2.73 7.86
C VAL A 82 0.23 -2.93 9.19
N VAL A 83 0.83 -2.41 10.26
CA VAL A 83 0.33 -2.45 11.63
C VAL A 83 0.09 -1.00 12.09
N PRO A 84 -1.14 -0.46 12.04
CA PRO A 84 -1.41 0.96 12.29
C PRO A 84 -0.95 1.44 13.68
N HIS A 85 -1.11 0.63 14.70
CA HIS A 85 -0.71 0.94 16.08
C HIS A 85 0.77 0.68 16.36
N GLY A 86 1.44 -0.03 15.42
CA GLY A 86 2.81 -0.49 15.61
C GLY A 86 2.93 -1.64 16.61
N VAL A 87 4.03 -2.37 16.53
CA VAL A 87 4.42 -3.39 17.50
C VAL A 87 5.87 -3.18 17.90
N ASP A 88 6.19 -3.41 19.17
CA ASP A 88 7.57 -3.38 19.63
C ASP A 88 8.36 -4.53 18.96
N PHE A 89 9.21 -4.14 18.02
CA PHE A 89 10.08 -5.07 17.29
C PHE A 89 11.55 -4.95 17.73
N GLU A 90 11.79 -4.29 18.87
CA GLU A 90 13.14 -4.02 19.40
C GLU A 90 13.99 -3.26 18.38
N ALA A 91 13.39 -2.28 17.70
CA ALA A 91 14.07 -1.46 16.72
C ALA A 91 15.17 -0.60 17.36
N LEU A 92 16.17 -0.23 16.55
CA LEU A 92 17.37 0.48 17.02
C LEU A 92 17.05 1.84 17.67
N ASP A 93 15.97 2.48 17.26
CA ASP A 93 15.50 3.78 17.78
C ASP A 93 14.49 3.64 18.95
N GLY A 94 14.14 2.40 19.32
CA GLY A 94 13.15 2.10 20.37
C GLY A 94 11.72 2.46 19.99
N GLN A 95 11.43 2.76 18.71
CA GLN A 95 10.08 3.05 18.26
C GLN A 95 9.37 1.79 17.76
N PRO A 96 8.04 1.70 17.91
CA PRO A 96 7.28 0.58 17.39
C PRO A 96 7.30 0.56 15.86
N SER A 97 7.44 -0.64 15.29
CA SER A 97 7.39 -0.85 13.84
C SER A 97 5.95 -0.91 13.34
N ARG A 98 5.64 -0.19 12.27
CA ARG A 98 4.32 -0.09 11.63
C ARG A 98 4.29 -0.71 10.23
N LEU A 99 5.44 -0.74 9.56
CA LEU A 99 5.60 -1.29 8.22
C LEU A 99 6.60 -2.43 8.24
N PHE A 100 6.19 -3.59 7.80
CA PHE A 100 6.98 -4.81 7.80
C PHE A 100 7.15 -5.36 6.41
N PHE A 101 8.38 -5.82 6.10
CA PHE A 101 8.67 -6.58 4.91
C PHE A 101 9.46 -7.83 5.31
N MET A 102 8.85 -9.00 5.14
CA MET A 102 9.53 -10.28 5.36
C MET A 102 10.11 -10.80 4.05
N ILE A 103 11.39 -11.20 4.07
CA ILE A 103 12.10 -11.67 2.88
C ILE A 103 12.51 -13.12 3.07
N ALA A 104 12.05 -13.99 2.16
CA ALA A 104 12.44 -15.38 2.08
C ALA A 104 13.39 -15.62 0.90
N ALA A 105 14.48 -16.32 1.13
CA ALA A 105 15.40 -16.74 0.08
C ALA A 105 15.79 -18.23 0.25
N PRO A 106 15.89 -18.98 -0.86
CA PRO A 106 16.43 -20.32 -0.82
C PRO A 106 17.89 -20.33 -0.31
N GLU A 107 18.31 -21.41 0.33
CA GLU A 107 19.62 -21.51 0.98
C GLU A 107 20.80 -21.22 0.04
N GLY A 108 20.70 -21.58 -1.24
CA GLY A 108 21.74 -21.35 -2.26
C GLY A 108 21.70 -19.98 -2.95
N ALA A 109 20.73 -19.11 -2.65
CA ALA A 109 20.49 -17.83 -3.36
C ALA A 109 21.14 -16.63 -2.65
N ALA A 110 22.47 -16.63 -2.51
CA ALA A 110 23.19 -15.61 -1.73
C ALA A 110 23.00 -14.18 -2.28
N ASP A 111 23.12 -14.01 -3.59
CA ASP A 111 23.11 -12.67 -4.22
C ASP A 111 21.71 -12.06 -4.27
N THR A 112 20.70 -12.86 -4.58
CA THR A 112 19.30 -12.43 -4.66
C THR A 112 18.80 -11.82 -3.34
N HIS A 113 19.15 -12.43 -2.22
CA HIS A 113 18.73 -11.97 -0.89
C HIS A 113 19.29 -10.58 -0.56
N VAL A 114 20.56 -10.34 -0.85
CA VAL A 114 21.23 -9.04 -0.60
C VAL A 114 20.69 -7.97 -1.54
N GLU A 115 20.44 -8.32 -2.80
CA GLU A 115 19.86 -7.39 -3.79
C GLU A 115 18.47 -6.92 -3.36
N VAL A 116 17.58 -7.83 -2.96
CA VAL A 116 16.22 -7.50 -2.48
C VAL A 116 16.27 -6.62 -1.24
N LEU A 117 17.10 -6.97 -0.24
CA LEU A 117 17.29 -6.14 0.95
C LEU A 117 17.75 -4.73 0.60
N SER A 118 18.72 -4.60 -0.31
CA SER A 118 19.26 -3.30 -0.73
C SER A 118 18.22 -2.46 -1.46
N GLN A 119 17.49 -3.05 -2.42
CA GLN A 119 16.42 -2.35 -3.15
C GLN A 119 15.32 -1.89 -2.21
N LEU A 120 14.86 -2.77 -1.31
CA LEU A 120 13.81 -2.45 -0.35
C LEU A 120 14.25 -1.31 0.57
N ALA A 121 15.48 -1.38 1.12
CA ALA A 121 16.02 -0.33 1.99
C ALA A 121 16.06 1.03 1.30
N MET A 122 16.46 1.07 0.02
CA MET A 122 16.47 2.30 -0.77
C MET A 122 15.08 2.88 -1.03
N MET A 123 14.06 2.02 -1.14
CA MET A 123 12.68 2.47 -1.32
C MET A 123 12.09 3.05 -0.04
N VAL A 124 12.27 2.35 1.09
CA VAL A 124 11.63 2.72 2.37
C VAL A 124 12.34 3.83 3.15
N ILE A 125 13.54 4.24 2.71
CA ILE A 125 14.23 5.42 3.26
C ILE A 125 13.49 6.73 2.95
N ASP A 126 12.65 6.74 1.92
CA ASP A 126 11.81 7.87 1.58
C ASP A 126 10.61 7.94 2.54
N PRO A 127 10.52 8.99 3.39
CA PRO A 127 9.47 9.09 4.40
C PRO A 127 8.08 9.24 3.80
N ASP A 128 7.95 9.94 2.66
CA ASP A 128 6.66 10.16 1.99
C ASP A 128 6.15 8.84 1.39
N PHE A 129 7.05 8.04 0.83
CA PHE A 129 6.70 6.72 0.32
C PHE A 129 6.26 5.76 1.45
N LYS A 130 7.00 5.75 2.56
CA LYS A 130 6.65 4.97 3.74
C LYS A 130 5.26 5.31 4.26
N GLU A 131 4.96 6.60 4.47
CA GLU A 131 3.65 7.02 4.95
C GLU A 131 2.53 6.74 3.92
N ALA A 132 2.80 6.85 2.63
CA ALA A 132 1.86 6.47 1.59
C ALA A 132 1.51 4.97 1.63
N LEU A 133 2.49 4.09 1.88
CA LEU A 133 2.25 2.66 2.06
C LEU A 133 1.42 2.35 3.31
N ILE A 134 1.73 3.02 4.43
CA ILE A 134 0.99 2.84 5.70
C ILE A 134 -0.46 3.31 5.55
N ALA A 135 -0.69 4.38 4.80
CA ALA A 135 -2.01 4.95 4.55
C ALA A 135 -2.79 4.27 3.40
N ALA A 136 -2.20 3.29 2.71
CA ALA A 136 -2.84 2.63 1.58
C ALA A 136 -4.16 1.96 2.00
N PRO A 137 -5.30 2.30 1.38
CA PRO A 137 -6.60 1.79 1.79
C PRO A 137 -6.86 0.35 1.32
N THR A 138 -6.18 -0.10 0.28
CA THR A 138 -6.33 -1.44 -0.30
C THR A 138 -4.99 -2.04 -0.71
N VAL A 139 -4.95 -3.37 -0.83
CA VAL A 139 -3.75 -4.10 -1.27
C VAL A 139 -3.33 -3.69 -2.67
N GLU A 140 -4.31 -3.49 -3.56
CA GLU A 140 -4.05 -3.03 -4.93
C GLU A 140 -3.32 -1.69 -4.91
N ARG A 141 -3.80 -0.75 -4.07
CA ARG A 141 -3.17 0.56 -3.94
C ARG A 141 -1.76 0.49 -3.36
N PHE A 142 -1.55 -0.38 -2.38
CA PHE A 142 -0.22 -0.66 -1.84
C PHE A 142 0.75 -1.13 -2.93
N LEU A 143 0.33 -2.09 -3.76
CA LEU A 143 1.14 -2.62 -4.86
C LEU A 143 1.38 -1.61 -5.98
N GLU A 144 0.39 -0.76 -6.30
CA GLU A 144 0.57 0.34 -7.25
C GLU A 144 1.66 1.33 -6.79
N LEU A 145 1.66 1.70 -5.50
CA LEU A 145 2.67 2.57 -4.93
C LEU A 145 4.06 1.94 -5.00
N VAL A 146 4.19 0.65 -4.66
CA VAL A 146 5.45 -0.09 -4.81
C VAL A 146 5.93 -0.08 -6.25
N THR A 147 5.04 -0.37 -7.20
CA THR A 147 5.34 -0.37 -8.64
C THR A 147 5.79 1.03 -9.11
N ALA A 148 5.05 2.07 -8.71
CA ALA A 148 5.39 3.44 -9.07
C ALA A 148 6.76 3.86 -8.52
N LYS A 149 7.08 3.49 -7.28
CA LYS A 149 8.38 3.77 -6.66
C LYS A 149 9.51 3.06 -7.39
N GLU A 150 9.32 1.79 -7.71
CA GLU A 150 10.32 0.98 -8.42
C GLU A 150 10.60 1.52 -9.84
N GLN A 151 9.56 2.04 -10.51
CA GLN A 151 9.65 2.65 -11.84
C GLN A 151 10.11 4.12 -11.84
N GLY A 152 10.31 4.73 -10.65
CA GLY A 152 10.65 6.15 -10.54
C GLY A 152 9.49 7.11 -10.82
N ASN A 153 8.25 6.61 -10.80
CA ASN A 153 7.01 7.37 -11.04
C ASN A 153 6.34 7.84 -9.74
N PHE A 154 6.85 7.46 -8.57
CA PHE A 154 6.34 7.94 -7.29
C PHE A 154 6.72 9.42 -7.10
N ASP A 155 5.72 10.27 -6.83
CA ASP A 155 5.92 11.71 -6.60
C ASP A 155 4.96 12.18 -5.50
N PRO A 156 5.47 12.57 -4.32
CA PRO A 156 4.64 13.00 -3.21
C PRO A 156 3.91 14.34 -3.45
N SER A 157 4.30 15.10 -4.47
CA SER A 157 3.64 16.36 -4.84
C SER A 157 2.42 16.17 -5.73
N VAL A 158 2.20 14.96 -6.25
CA VAL A 158 1.08 14.63 -7.14
C VAL A 158 -0.03 13.96 -6.35
N GLU A 159 -1.28 14.31 -6.65
CA GLU A 159 -2.44 13.64 -6.06
C GLU A 159 -2.37 12.12 -6.34
N GLY A 160 -2.46 11.35 -5.26
CA GLY A 160 -2.29 9.90 -5.32
C GLY A 160 -0.85 9.41 -5.48
N TYR A 161 0.16 10.26 -5.36
CA TYR A 161 1.60 9.90 -5.33
C TYR A 161 2.15 9.19 -6.57
N ILE A 162 1.41 9.15 -7.68
CA ILE A 162 1.84 8.48 -8.91
C ILE A 162 1.76 9.46 -10.07
N LYS A 163 2.89 9.73 -10.74
CA LYS A 163 2.89 10.46 -12.00
C LYS A 163 2.11 9.66 -13.04
N GLN A 164 1.06 10.26 -13.58
CA GLN A 164 0.44 9.71 -14.77
C GLN A 164 1.43 9.83 -15.93
N PRO A 165 1.57 8.82 -16.80
CA PRO A 165 2.33 8.99 -18.02
C PRO A 165 1.75 10.18 -18.75
N GLU A 166 2.59 11.14 -19.15
CA GLU A 166 2.17 12.28 -19.95
C GLU A 166 1.39 11.74 -21.14
N SER A 167 0.08 11.90 -21.10
CA SER A 167 -0.76 11.59 -22.25
C SER A 167 -0.32 12.52 -23.35
N GLN A 168 0.37 11.96 -24.36
CA GLN A 168 0.54 12.65 -25.62
C GLN A 168 -0.80 13.24 -25.99
N GLU A 169 -0.82 14.55 -26.18
CA GLU A 169 -1.97 15.37 -26.50
C GLU A 169 -2.90 14.69 -27.52
N THR A 170 -4.02 14.19 -27.04
CA THR A 170 -5.20 14.05 -27.89
C THR A 170 -6.04 15.33 -27.79
N SER A 171 -5.40 16.46 -28.15
CA SER A 171 -6.13 17.65 -28.50
C SER A 171 -6.64 17.48 -29.92
N SER A 172 -7.80 16.89 -30.11
CA SER A 172 -8.66 17.15 -31.29
C SER A 172 -9.97 16.32 -31.35
N ILE A 173 -10.35 15.61 -30.30
CA ILE A 173 -11.60 14.80 -30.37
C ILE A 173 -12.74 15.43 -29.58
N THR A 174 -12.46 16.23 -28.54
CA THR A 174 -13.48 16.86 -27.69
C THR A 174 -14.22 17.98 -28.41
N ASP A 175 -13.52 18.78 -29.22
CA ASP A 175 -14.14 19.91 -29.95
C ASP A 175 -15.08 19.49 -31.08
N THR A 176 -14.93 18.24 -31.56
CA THR A 176 -15.79 17.73 -32.67
C THR A 176 -17.09 17.09 -32.15
N ILE A 177 -17.11 16.67 -30.87
CA ILE A 177 -18.30 16.03 -30.27
C ILE A 177 -19.26 17.08 -29.72
N GLU A 178 -18.77 18.19 -29.12
CA GLU A 178 -19.60 19.27 -28.62
C GLU A 178 -20.29 20.06 -29.75
N ALA A 179 -19.62 20.28 -30.88
CA ALA A 179 -20.21 20.97 -32.03
C ALA A 179 -21.33 20.17 -32.72
N LYS A 180 -21.28 18.82 -32.68
CA LYS A 180 -22.34 17.96 -33.24
C LYS A 180 -23.51 17.72 -32.28
N ALA A 181 -23.30 17.83 -30.98
CA ALA A 181 -24.38 17.68 -29.99
C ALA A 181 -25.31 18.89 -29.94
N THR A 182 -24.78 20.10 -30.15
CA THR A 182 -25.58 21.34 -30.13
C THR A 182 -26.50 21.45 -31.35
N GLU A 183 -26.10 20.95 -32.50
CA GLU A 183 -26.93 21.02 -33.73
C GLU A 183 -28.06 19.97 -33.75
N ALA A 184 -27.97 18.90 -32.97
CA ALA A 184 -28.99 17.85 -32.89
C ALA A 184 -30.11 18.17 -31.88
N ILE A 185 -29.90 19.07 -30.92
CA ILE A 185 -30.88 19.41 -29.86
C ILE A 185 -31.87 20.48 -30.33
N GLU A 186 -31.50 21.30 -31.31
CA GLU A 186 -32.36 22.41 -31.78
C GLU A 186 -33.48 21.99 -32.72
N LYS A 187 -33.51 20.74 -33.18
CA LYS A 187 -34.51 20.22 -34.15
C LYS A 187 -35.64 19.40 -33.56
N VAL A 188 -35.69 19.13 -32.28
CA VAL A 188 -36.75 18.29 -31.67
C VAL A 188 -37.12 18.86 -30.29
N ALA A 189 -37.82 19.97 -30.24
CA ALA A 189 -38.49 20.45 -29.04
C ALA A 189 -39.98 20.75 -29.29
N PRO A 190 -40.91 19.93 -28.77
CA PRO A 190 -42.28 20.36 -28.67
C PRO A 190 -42.42 21.36 -27.50
N LYS A 191 -43.09 22.50 -27.77
CA LYS A 191 -43.46 23.50 -26.78
C LYS A 191 -44.45 22.89 -25.78
N ILE A 192 -44.01 22.62 -24.57
CA ILE A 192 -44.88 22.30 -23.45
C ILE A 192 -44.81 23.51 -22.48
N SER A 193 -45.91 24.23 -22.35
CA SER A 193 -46.09 25.21 -21.30
C SER A 193 -46.44 24.49 -20.01
N VAL A 194 -45.58 24.55 -19.01
CA VAL A 194 -45.89 24.04 -17.68
C VAL A 194 -46.04 25.26 -16.74
N ASP A 195 -47.24 25.38 -16.21
CA ASP A 195 -47.59 26.30 -15.15
C ASP A 195 -46.85 25.90 -13.85
N THR A 196 -46.04 26.79 -13.31
CA THR A 196 -45.28 26.52 -12.09
C THR A 196 -46.04 27.00 -10.87
N PRO A 197 -46.40 26.13 -9.92
CA PRO A 197 -46.92 26.58 -8.63
C PRO A 197 -45.77 27.14 -7.76
N HIS A 198 -46.05 28.30 -7.20
CA HIS A 198 -45.20 29.06 -6.30
C HIS A 198 -45.14 28.34 -4.94
N TYR A 199 -43.96 27.91 -4.48
CA TYR A 199 -43.78 27.45 -3.12
C TYR A 199 -42.93 28.43 -2.34
N ASP A 200 -43.50 28.93 -1.22
CA ASP A 200 -42.79 29.74 -0.25
C ASP A 200 -41.94 28.83 0.64
N VAL A 201 -40.63 29.06 0.64
CA VAL A 201 -39.70 28.34 1.52
C VAL A 201 -39.62 29.10 2.85
N LEU A 202 -40.19 28.52 3.91
CA LEU A 202 -40.00 28.96 5.28
C LEU A 202 -38.67 28.39 5.82
N ALA A 203 -37.66 29.25 5.97
CA ALA A 203 -36.43 28.95 6.65
C ALA A 203 -36.64 29.01 8.18
N VAL A 204 -36.56 27.86 8.86
CA VAL A 204 -36.51 27.79 10.33
C VAL A 204 -35.06 27.75 10.74
N THR A 205 -34.57 28.87 11.26
CA THR A 205 -33.27 28.95 11.94
C THR A 205 -33.41 28.48 13.38
N GLY A 206 -32.95 27.28 13.70
CA GLY A 206 -32.79 26.80 15.07
C GLY A 206 -31.51 27.31 15.71
N CYS A 207 -31.62 28.10 16.74
CA CYS A 207 -30.50 28.58 17.54
C CYS A 207 -30.16 27.52 18.65
N PRO A 208 -28.92 27.12 18.86
CA PRO A 208 -28.55 26.27 20.00
C PRO A 208 -27.97 27.11 21.12
N THR A 209 -28.73 27.38 22.14
CA THR A 209 -28.23 27.79 23.45
C THR A 209 -29.00 27.05 24.55
N GLY A 210 -28.33 26.19 25.27
CA GLY A 210 -28.84 25.57 26.46
C GLY A 210 -27.68 25.34 27.45
N ILE A 211 -27.51 26.29 28.36
CA ILE A 211 -26.58 26.21 29.51
C ILE A 211 -27.39 25.74 30.73
N ALA A 212 -26.75 24.88 31.53
CA ALA A 212 -26.83 24.74 33.00
C ALA A 212 -28.07 24.10 33.64
N HIS A 213 -27.93 23.05 34.35
CA HIS A 213 -27.68 22.86 35.79
C HIS A 213 -27.40 21.39 36.07
#